data_725bfce32d3cce08dad2868df9914563
#
_entry.id   725bfce32d3cce08dad2868df9914563
#
_cell.length_a   1.000
_cell.length_b   1.000
_cell.length_c   1.000
_cell.angle_alpha   90.00
_cell.angle_beta   90.00
_cell.angle_gamma   90.00
#
_symmetry.space_group_name_H-M   'P 1'
#
loop_
_entity.id
_entity.type
_entity.pdbx_description
1 polymer ?
#
loop_
_entity_poly.entity_id
_entity_poly.type
_entity_poly.pdbx_seq_one_letter_code
_entity_poly.pdbx_strand_id
1 'polypeptide(L)'
;MRLLFLLFISFNALCQEKYFPGKVWSEQLPESLGLDKNKLEEAINFAVENENSVEKDLRISILNSFGREPGYRIKGPTKFRGETNGLIIKNGYIVGKWGDTKRVDMTFSVTKSYLSTVAALAHDKGLIKLDERLQNYVWDGKFDDPHNSQITWHHLLNQSSQWSGELFGTYDWADRPPRGLSLEEIKKQRLLPPGQAYKYNDVRVNLLSFSLLNVFRKPLPVVLKENIMDPIGASSTWRWYGYDNSMVVLXGVSVQSVSGGGHFGGGLFINSIDXARFGLLFLRNGSWKGKEIISPEWINKMIIPSENNDTYGYMWWLNRGDRKWHDLSENIFYGSGFGGNYVIVVPEHELVIVARWIDSSKIGDFVKKVIEAHK
;
A
#
# COMPACT_ATOMS: atom_id res chain seq x y z
N MET A 1 41.02 -49.22 29.70
CA MET A 1 39.72 -48.75 29.16
C MET A 1 39.56 -47.30 29.56
N ARG A 2 39.83 -46.38 28.62
CA ARG A 2 39.63 -44.92 28.86
C ARG A 2 38.27 -44.49 28.35
N LEU A 3 37.39 -44.09 29.27
CA LEU A 3 36.10 -43.52 28.92
C LEU A 3 36.32 -42.10 28.38
N LEU A 4 36.00 -41.87 27.12
CA LEU A 4 35.95 -40.51 26.53
C LEU A 4 34.56 -39.91 26.85
N PHE A 5 34.54 -38.91 27.69
CA PHE A 5 33.35 -38.10 27.92
C PHE A 5 33.24 -37.05 26.79
N LEU A 6 32.30 -37.29 25.89
CA LEU A 6 31.91 -36.28 24.87
C LEU A 6 30.98 -35.24 25.51
N LEU A 7 31.50 -34.04 25.75
CA LEU A 7 30.66 -32.92 26.17
C LEU A 7 29.86 -32.40 24.96
N PHE A 8 28.56 -32.69 24.96
CA PHE A 8 27.64 -32.03 24.01
C PHE A 8 27.37 -30.62 24.51
N ILE A 9 28.04 -29.63 23.89
CA ILE A 9 27.71 -28.22 24.09
C ILE A 9 26.54 -27.93 23.16
N SER A 10 25.32 -27.95 23.70
CA SER A 10 24.15 -27.48 22.97
C SER A 10 24.23 -25.94 22.85
N PHE A 11 24.54 -25.48 21.66
CA PHE A 11 24.36 -24.07 21.31
C PHE A 11 22.87 -23.79 21.27
N ASN A 12 22.30 -23.34 22.37
CA ASN A 12 21.00 -22.69 22.32
C ASN A 12 21.21 -21.32 21.66
N ALA A 13 20.97 -21.26 20.34
CA ALA A 13 20.80 -19.99 19.67
C ALA A 13 19.56 -19.35 20.31
N LEU A 14 19.77 -18.44 21.24
CA LEU A 14 18.70 -17.60 21.77
C LEU A 14 18.14 -16.83 20.59
N CYS A 15 17.03 -17.32 20.06
CA CYS A 15 16.24 -16.56 19.08
C CYS A 15 15.77 -15.30 19.83
N GLN A 16 16.43 -14.18 19.55
CA GLN A 16 16.07 -12.92 20.20
C GLN A 16 14.61 -12.61 19.86
N GLU A 17 13.79 -12.53 20.90
CA GLU A 17 12.36 -12.28 20.75
C GLU A 17 12.14 -10.96 20.00
N LYS A 18 11.41 -11.04 18.88
CA LYS A 18 11.14 -9.85 18.06
C LYS A 18 10.26 -8.86 18.81
N TYR A 19 10.69 -7.62 18.87
CA TYR A 19 9.91 -6.57 19.53
C TYR A 19 8.70 -6.17 18.67
N PHE A 20 7.57 -6.00 19.34
CA PHE A 20 6.32 -5.45 18.77
C PHE A 20 5.84 -4.30 19.66
N PRO A 21 5.52 -3.15 19.09
CA PRO A 21 5.10 -2.01 19.92
C PRO A 21 3.77 -2.28 20.64
N GLY A 22 3.69 -1.77 21.87
CA GLY A 22 2.45 -1.69 22.62
C GLY A 22 1.66 -0.44 22.25
N LYS A 23 0.83 0.03 23.18
CA LYS A 23 0.07 1.27 23.00
C LYS A 23 1.00 2.47 22.77
N VAL A 24 2.07 2.53 23.54
CA VAL A 24 3.17 3.48 23.36
C VAL A 24 4.29 2.74 22.62
N TRP A 25 4.83 3.34 21.58
CA TRP A 25 5.91 2.72 20.78
C TRP A 25 7.26 3.13 21.36
N SER A 26 8.11 2.16 21.70
CA SER A 26 9.43 2.40 22.28
C SER A 26 10.40 2.95 21.25
N GLU A 27 11.19 3.92 21.67
CA GLU A 27 12.30 4.49 20.92
C GLU A 27 13.61 3.88 21.43
N GLN A 28 14.59 3.71 20.54
CA GLN A 28 15.91 3.23 20.90
C GLN A 28 16.96 4.14 20.25
N LEU A 29 18.10 4.26 20.91
CA LEU A 29 19.23 4.99 20.33
C LEU A 29 19.73 4.24 19.09
N PRO A 30 19.98 4.92 17.96
CA PRO A 30 20.45 4.26 16.74
C PRO A 30 21.66 3.34 16.98
N GLU A 31 22.61 3.79 17.81
CA GLU A 31 23.85 3.04 18.07
C GLU A 31 23.59 1.70 18.77
N SER A 32 22.54 1.61 19.59
CA SER A 32 22.19 0.37 20.27
C SER A 32 21.67 -0.71 19.29
N LEU A 33 21.28 -0.29 18.09
CA LEU A 33 20.79 -1.17 17.03
C LEU A 33 21.69 -1.19 15.80
N GLY A 34 22.97 -0.82 15.98
CA GLY A 34 23.99 -0.92 14.93
C GLY A 34 23.94 0.17 13.88
N LEU A 35 23.34 1.31 14.19
CA LEU A 35 23.28 2.45 13.27
C LEU A 35 24.19 3.58 13.74
N ASP A 36 24.75 4.32 12.79
CA ASP A 36 25.49 5.55 13.05
C ASP A 36 24.48 6.69 13.21
N LYS A 37 24.46 7.29 14.39
CA LYS A 37 23.52 8.37 14.73
C LYS A 37 23.66 9.57 13.78
N ASN A 38 24.91 9.96 13.50
CA ASN A 38 25.15 11.17 12.68
C ASN A 38 24.66 10.95 11.24
N LYS A 39 24.96 9.78 10.66
CA LYS A 39 24.46 9.45 9.32
C LYS A 39 22.93 9.38 9.29
N LEU A 40 22.33 8.84 10.34
CA LEU A 40 20.87 8.77 10.40
C LEU A 40 20.25 10.17 10.50
N GLU A 41 20.87 11.07 11.29
CA GLU A 41 20.45 12.48 11.37
C GLU A 41 20.62 13.19 10.01
N GLU A 42 21.72 12.92 9.29
CA GLU A 42 21.91 13.43 7.92
C GLU A 42 20.81 12.96 6.99
N ALA A 43 20.40 11.69 7.09
CA ALA A 43 19.30 11.15 6.29
C ALA A 43 17.98 11.87 6.62
N ILE A 44 17.68 12.08 7.90
CA ILE A 44 16.48 12.80 8.34
C ILE A 44 16.49 14.25 7.83
N ASN A 45 17.63 14.94 7.96
CA ASN A 45 17.77 16.32 7.45
C ASN A 45 17.55 16.36 5.94
N PHE A 46 18.09 15.39 5.21
CA PHE A 46 17.86 15.26 3.77
C PHE A 46 16.35 15.16 3.46
N ALA A 47 15.59 14.35 4.22
CA ALA A 47 14.15 14.24 4.00
C ALA A 47 13.43 15.56 4.28
N VAL A 48 13.84 16.28 5.32
CA VAL A 48 13.26 17.58 5.68
C VAL A 48 13.54 18.64 4.58
N GLU A 49 14.77 18.67 4.09
CA GLU A 49 15.20 19.64 3.06
C GLU A 49 14.58 19.38 1.70
N ASN A 50 14.12 18.15 1.47
CA ASN A 50 13.51 17.74 0.20
C ASN A 50 12.00 17.52 0.34
N GLU A 51 11.32 18.41 1.04
CA GLU A 51 9.85 18.38 1.10
C GLU A 51 9.26 18.54 -0.30
N ASN A 52 8.23 17.78 -0.59
CA ASN A 52 7.53 17.81 -1.88
C ASN A 52 6.85 19.18 -2.06
N SER A 53 6.96 19.73 -3.27
CA SER A 53 6.45 21.06 -3.61
C SER A 53 4.94 21.10 -3.92
N VAL A 54 4.23 19.96 -3.85
CA VAL A 54 2.77 19.98 -4.11
C VAL A 54 2.05 20.95 -3.16
N GLU A 55 1.05 21.62 -3.69
CA GLU A 55 0.27 22.61 -2.93
C GLU A 55 -0.29 21.98 -1.65
N LYS A 56 -0.34 22.75 -0.58
CA LYS A 56 -0.88 22.27 0.70
C LYS A 56 -2.39 22.06 0.64
N ASP A 57 -3.10 22.84 -0.15
CA ASP A 57 -4.50 22.54 -0.48
C ASP A 57 -4.51 21.40 -1.51
N LEU A 58 -4.82 20.19 -1.07
CA LEU A 58 -4.76 19.03 -1.94
C LEU A 58 -5.83 19.06 -3.04
N ARG A 59 -6.89 19.89 -2.93
CA ARG A 59 -7.83 20.08 -4.05
C ARG A 59 -7.09 20.68 -5.24
N ILE A 60 -6.27 21.70 -4.96
CA ILE A 60 -5.48 22.38 -6.00
C ILE A 60 -4.46 21.41 -6.61
N SER A 61 -3.72 20.67 -5.76
CA SER A 61 -2.72 19.72 -6.23
C SER A 61 -3.31 18.63 -7.11
N ILE A 62 -4.45 18.07 -6.69
CA ILE A 62 -5.15 17.01 -7.42
C ILE A 62 -5.63 17.54 -8.78
N LEU A 63 -6.26 18.74 -8.79
CA LEU A 63 -6.76 19.35 -10.02
C LEU A 63 -5.63 19.70 -10.99
N ASN A 64 -4.52 20.22 -10.48
CA ASN A 64 -3.35 20.53 -11.32
C ASN A 64 -2.77 19.26 -11.96
N SER A 65 -2.82 18.14 -11.26
CA SER A 65 -2.24 16.88 -11.73
C SER A 65 -3.17 16.09 -12.66
N PHE A 66 -4.46 16.03 -12.34
CA PHE A 66 -5.39 15.12 -12.99
C PHE A 66 -6.55 15.83 -13.70
N GLY A 67 -6.73 17.13 -13.50
CA GLY A 67 -7.89 17.89 -14.03
C GLY A 67 -8.02 17.88 -15.55
N ARG A 68 -6.95 17.50 -16.29
CA ARG A 68 -7.00 17.35 -17.76
C ARG A 68 -7.68 16.06 -18.20
N GLU A 69 -7.90 15.11 -17.30
CA GLU A 69 -8.52 13.82 -17.65
C GLU A 69 -10.00 14.05 -18.03
N PRO A 70 -10.51 13.28 -19.00
CA PRO A 70 -11.89 13.49 -19.46
C PRO A 70 -12.92 13.37 -18.33
N GLY A 71 -13.73 14.41 -18.13
CA GLY A 71 -14.77 14.43 -17.11
C GLY A 71 -14.25 14.42 -15.68
N TYR A 72 -12.98 14.73 -15.46
CA TYR A 72 -12.37 14.68 -14.13
C TYR A 72 -13.07 15.63 -13.15
N ARG A 73 -13.35 15.13 -11.97
CA ARG A 73 -13.81 15.93 -10.84
C ARG A 73 -13.41 15.24 -9.54
N ILE A 74 -13.18 16.02 -8.50
CA ILE A 74 -12.97 15.49 -7.15
C ILE A 74 -14.34 15.01 -6.62
N LYS A 75 -14.40 13.77 -6.16
CA LYS A 75 -15.63 13.11 -5.72
C LYS A 75 -15.62 12.75 -4.23
N GLY A 76 -14.44 12.60 -3.65
CA GLY A 76 -14.29 12.25 -2.25
C GLY A 76 -13.62 13.37 -1.46
N PRO A 77 -13.61 13.27 -0.13
CA PRO A 77 -13.01 14.31 0.70
C PRO A 77 -11.53 14.49 0.42
N THR A 78 -11.07 15.70 0.64
CA THR A 78 -9.65 16.10 0.59
C THR A 78 -9.31 16.83 1.88
N LYS A 79 -8.03 17.19 2.04
CA LYS A 79 -7.54 17.85 3.25
C LYS A 79 -6.34 18.73 2.90
N PHE A 80 -6.11 19.79 3.66
CA PHE A 80 -4.82 20.47 3.63
C PHE A 80 -3.77 19.54 4.20
N ARG A 81 -2.67 19.33 3.45
CA ARG A 81 -1.58 18.46 3.91
C ARG A 81 -0.70 19.15 4.95
N GLY A 82 -0.04 18.36 5.76
CA GLY A 82 1.00 18.83 6.67
C GLY A 82 2.34 19.05 5.95
N GLU A 83 3.33 19.43 6.74
CA GLU A 83 4.75 19.44 6.36
C GLU A 83 5.27 18.01 6.24
N THR A 84 6.48 17.86 5.69
CA THR A 84 7.13 16.56 5.65
C THR A 84 7.24 15.98 7.06
N ASN A 85 7.01 14.67 7.17
CA ASN A 85 7.16 13.97 8.44
C ASN A 85 7.41 12.48 8.16
N GLY A 86 7.93 11.78 9.16
CA GLY A 86 8.16 10.35 8.98
C GLY A 86 8.78 9.67 10.18
N LEU A 87 9.00 8.37 10.00
CA LEU A 87 9.54 7.46 11.01
C LEU A 87 10.49 6.47 10.37
N ILE A 88 11.56 6.14 11.09
CA ILE A 88 12.49 5.06 10.75
C ILE A 88 12.41 4.04 11.88
N ILE A 89 12.05 2.81 11.52
CA ILE A 89 11.89 1.69 12.45
C ILE A 89 13.00 0.69 12.17
N LYS A 90 13.78 0.34 13.18
CA LYS A 90 14.84 -0.68 13.10
C LYS A 90 14.55 -1.77 14.13
N ASN A 91 14.50 -3.03 13.70
CA ASN A 91 14.23 -4.19 14.56
C ASN A 91 12.91 -4.02 15.37
N GLY A 92 11.96 -3.23 14.84
CA GLY A 92 10.68 -2.95 15.47
C GLY A 92 10.66 -1.68 16.34
N TYR A 93 11.81 -1.07 16.64
CA TYR A 93 11.91 0.14 17.47
C TYR A 93 12.00 1.39 16.61
N ILE A 94 11.46 2.49 17.09
CA ILE A 94 11.66 3.80 16.46
C ILE A 94 13.12 4.22 16.73
N VAL A 95 13.88 4.49 15.68
CA VAL A 95 15.27 4.99 15.77
C VAL A 95 15.42 6.40 15.20
N GLY A 96 14.42 6.87 14.47
CA GLY A 96 14.41 8.22 13.92
C GLY A 96 12.99 8.67 13.62
N LYS A 97 12.76 9.96 13.75
CA LYS A 97 11.45 10.56 13.42
C LYS A 97 11.64 12.06 13.14
N TRP A 98 10.76 12.61 12.33
CA TRP A 98 10.74 14.04 12.06
C TRP A 98 9.30 14.51 11.79
N GLY A 99 9.06 15.80 12.00
CA GLY A 99 7.77 16.41 11.74
C GLY A 99 6.65 15.91 12.64
N ASP A 100 5.42 16.20 12.24
CA ASP A 100 4.22 15.81 13.03
C ASP A 100 3.75 14.41 12.61
N THR A 101 4.32 13.39 13.22
CA THR A 101 4.00 11.99 12.93
C THR A 101 2.60 11.56 13.36
N LYS A 102 1.93 12.38 14.18
CA LYS A 102 0.55 12.10 14.66
C LYS A 102 -0.52 12.72 13.75
N ARG A 103 -0.11 13.59 12.84
CA ARG A 103 -1.05 14.24 11.93
C ARG A 103 -1.66 13.20 10.98
N VAL A 104 -3.00 13.22 10.89
CA VAL A 104 -3.75 12.36 9.97
C VAL A 104 -3.84 13.09 8.63
N ASP A 105 -3.23 12.53 7.60
CA ASP A 105 -3.23 13.09 6.24
C ASP A 105 -3.64 12.03 5.21
N MET A 106 -4.04 12.50 4.02
CA MET A 106 -4.30 11.61 2.88
C MET A 106 -3.03 10.84 2.54
N THR A 107 -3.16 9.57 2.25
CA THR A 107 -2.00 8.74 1.86
C THR A 107 -2.05 8.34 0.38
N PHE A 108 -3.09 8.76 -0.33
CA PHE A 108 -3.26 8.50 -1.77
C PHE A 108 -3.08 7.03 -2.08
N SER A 109 -2.24 6.69 -3.06
CA SER A 109 -2.12 5.31 -3.55
C SER A 109 -1.47 4.34 -2.59
N VAL A 110 -0.91 4.78 -1.45
CA VAL A 110 -0.58 3.83 -0.37
C VAL A 110 -1.85 3.07 0.07
N THR A 111 -3.03 3.67 -0.09
CA THR A 111 -4.33 3.01 0.14
C THR A 111 -4.43 1.66 -0.58
N LYS A 112 -3.80 1.52 -1.77
CA LYS A 112 -3.84 0.28 -2.56
C LYS A 112 -3.24 -0.90 -1.79
N SER A 113 -2.17 -0.65 -1.02
CA SER A 113 -1.55 -1.70 -0.20
C SER A 113 -2.49 -2.16 0.92
N TYR A 114 -3.28 -1.24 1.49
CA TYR A 114 -4.32 -1.60 2.47
C TYR A 114 -5.46 -2.38 1.81
N LEU A 115 -5.83 -2.00 0.59
CA LEU A 115 -6.86 -2.75 -0.16
C LEU A 115 -6.38 -4.17 -0.48
N SER A 116 -5.11 -4.32 -0.88
CA SER A 116 -4.47 -5.63 -1.05
C SER A 116 -4.55 -6.46 0.23
N THR A 117 -4.37 -5.81 1.38
CA THR A 117 -4.45 -6.49 2.69
C THR A 117 -5.87 -6.97 2.98
N VAL A 118 -6.89 -6.21 2.57
CA VAL A 118 -8.29 -6.68 2.67
C VAL A 118 -8.52 -7.89 1.75
N ALA A 119 -7.91 -7.88 0.55
CA ALA A 119 -7.97 -9.05 -0.35
C ALA A 119 -7.26 -10.27 0.27
N ALA A 120 -6.13 -10.03 0.98
CA ALA A 120 -5.43 -11.08 1.73
C ALA A 120 -6.38 -11.76 2.73
N LEU A 121 -7.11 -10.94 3.48
CA LEU A 121 -8.08 -11.48 4.45
C LEU A 121 -9.17 -12.33 3.77
N ALA A 122 -9.65 -11.90 2.61
CA ALA A 122 -10.64 -12.67 1.84
C ALA A 122 -10.04 -14.01 1.36
N HIS A 123 -8.79 -13.97 0.87
CA HIS A 123 -8.07 -15.16 0.42
C HIS A 123 -7.82 -16.12 1.60
N ASP A 124 -7.27 -15.61 2.70
CA ASP A 124 -6.91 -16.44 3.86
C ASP A 124 -8.13 -17.07 4.54
N LYS A 125 -9.30 -16.42 4.40
CA LYS A 125 -10.57 -16.96 4.92
C LYS A 125 -11.27 -17.88 3.90
N GLY A 126 -10.67 -18.11 2.72
CA GLY A 126 -11.28 -18.93 1.67
C GLY A 126 -12.49 -18.30 1.00
N LEU A 127 -12.69 -16.99 1.15
CA LEU A 127 -13.81 -16.26 0.55
C LEU A 127 -13.60 -15.99 -0.94
N ILE A 128 -12.33 -15.96 -1.38
CA ILE A 128 -11.98 -15.79 -2.80
C ILE A 128 -10.83 -16.76 -3.15
N LYS A 129 -10.77 -17.10 -4.43
CA LYS A 129 -9.62 -17.80 -5.02
C LYS A 129 -9.06 -16.93 -6.13
N LEU A 130 -7.76 -16.72 -6.13
CA LEU A 130 -7.11 -15.71 -6.98
C LEU A 130 -7.33 -15.93 -8.47
N ASP A 131 -7.41 -17.18 -8.90
CA ASP A 131 -7.60 -17.60 -10.30
C ASP A 131 -9.08 -17.70 -10.70
N GLU A 132 -10.02 -17.54 -9.76
CA GLU A 132 -11.45 -17.59 -10.10
C GLU A 132 -11.92 -16.23 -10.65
N ARG A 133 -12.91 -16.31 -11.53
CA ARG A 133 -13.50 -15.17 -12.24
C ARG A 133 -14.39 -14.35 -11.30
N LEU A 134 -14.31 -13.03 -11.43
CA LEU A 134 -15.12 -12.09 -10.62
C LEU A 134 -16.62 -12.30 -10.84
N GLN A 135 -17.05 -12.72 -12.03
CA GLN A 135 -18.47 -12.98 -12.32
C GLN A 135 -19.08 -14.03 -11.37
N ASN A 136 -18.26 -14.87 -10.75
CA ASN A 136 -18.73 -15.86 -9.79
C ASN A 136 -19.05 -15.25 -8.42
N TYR A 137 -18.69 -13.98 -8.19
CA TYR A 137 -18.77 -13.31 -6.89
C TYR A 137 -19.62 -12.03 -6.94
N VAL A 138 -19.66 -11.35 -8.08
CA VAL A 138 -20.32 -10.06 -8.24
C VAL A 138 -21.33 -10.15 -9.39
N TRP A 139 -22.62 -10.07 -9.06
CA TRP A 139 -23.72 -10.33 -9.99
C TRP A 139 -24.53 -9.05 -10.26
N ASP A 140 -23.84 -7.97 -10.64
CA ASP A 140 -24.48 -6.67 -10.88
C ASP A 140 -24.25 -6.14 -12.30
N GLY A 141 -23.86 -7.03 -13.21
CA GLY A 141 -23.63 -6.71 -14.61
C GLY A 141 -22.21 -6.28 -14.97
N LYS A 142 -21.36 -6.00 -14.00
CA LYS A 142 -20.01 -5.45 -14.27
C LYS A 142 -19.07 -6.46 -14.91
N PHE A 143 -19.40 -7.74 -14.84
CA PHE A 143 -18.57 -8.83 -15.36
C PHE A 143 -19.34 -9.76 -16.30
N ASP A 144 -20.48 -9.31 -16.86
CA ASP A 144 -21.37 -10.18 -17.63
C ASP A 144 -21.03 -10.24 -19.11
N ASP A 145 -20.35 -9.22 -19.67
CA ASP A 145 -19.97 -9.24 -21.09
C ASP A 145 -18.82 -10.22 -21.36
N PRO A 146 -18.65 -10.68 -22.60
CA PRO A 146 -17.64 -11.71 -22.92
C PRO A 146 -16.20 -11.34 -22.57
N HIS A 147 -15.85 -10.05 -22.54
CA HIS A 147 -14.49 -9.61 -22.18
C HIS A 147 -14.33 -9.59 -20.65
N ASN A 148 -15.21 -8.86 -19.96
CA ASN A 148 -15.09 -8.68 -18.51
C ASN A 148 -15.31 -9.99 -17.74
N SER A 149 -16.08 -10.94 -18.31
CA SER A 149 -16.34 -12.23 -17.66
C SER A 149 -15.09 -13.09 -17.46
N GLN A 150 -14.00 -12.76 -18.16
CA GLN A 150 -12.73 -13.50 -18.06
C GLN A 150 -11.82 -12.97 -16.95
N ILE A 151 -12.18 -11.86 -16.31
CA ILE A 151 -11.36 -11.19 -15.29
C ILE A 151 -11.35 -12.00 -13.99
N THR A 152 -10.15 -12.22 -13.44
CA THR A 152 -9.95 -12.91 -12.16
C THR A 152 -9.52 -11.91 -11.08
N TRP A 153 -9.54 -12.34 -9.82
CA TRP A 153 -9.00 -11.57 -8.70
C TRP A 153 -7.51 -11.22 -8.92
N HIS A 154 -6.74 -12.18 -9.44
CA HIS A 154 -5.33 -11.97 -9.81
C HIS A 154 -5.18 -10.77 -10.75
N HIS A 155 -6.01 -10.70 -11.80
CA HIS A 155 -5.94 -9.60 -12.78
C HIS A 155 -6.24 -8.23 -12.17
N LEU A 156 -7.19 -8.14 -11.22
CA LEU A 156 -7.47 -6.86 -10.55
C LEU A 156 -6.33 -6.48 -9.62
N LEU A 157 -5.79 -7.45 -8.86
CA LEU A 157 -4.74 -7.18 -7.86
C LEU A 157 -3.43 -6.73 -8.49
N ASN A 158 -3.06 -7.28 -9.65
CA ASN A 158 -1.81 -6.89 -10.31
C ASN A 158 -2.01 -5.83 -11.40
N GLN A 159 -3.23 -5.26 -11.49
CA GLN A 159 -3.60 -4.22 -12.45
C GLN A 159 -3.45 -4.62 -13.92
N SER A 160 -3.73 -5.88 -14.24
CA SER A 160 -3.76 -6.40 -15.60
C SER A 160 -5.17 -6.74 -16.09
N SER A 161 -6.22 -6.29 -15.39
CA SER A 161 -7.60 -6.72 -15.66
C SER A 161 -8.12 -6.29 -17.02
N GLN A 162 -7.69 -5.16 -17.54
CA GLN A 162 -8.24 -4.58 -18.76
C GLN A 162 -9.78 -4.44 -18.72
N TRP A 163 -10.35 -4.35 -17.53
CA TRP A 163 -11.79 -4.18 -17.35
C TRP A 163 -12.27 -2.93 -18.09
N SER A 164 -13.41 -3.03 -18.75
CA SER A 164 -14.03 -1.94 -19.47
C SER A 164 -15.41 -1.63 -18.89
N GLY A 165 -15.61 -0.39 -18.48
CA GLY A 165 -16.89 0.00 -17.94
C GLY A 165 -16.88 1.33 -17.22
N GLU A 166 -18.01 1.59 -16.56
CA GLU A 166 -18.20 2.78 -15.72
C GLU A 166 -18.40 2.35 -14.27
N LEU A 167 -17.69 3.01 -13.36
CA LEU A 167 -17.89 2.79 -11.93
C LEU A 167 -18.01 4.16 -11.24
N PHE A 168 -19.12 4.36 -10.54
CA PHE A 168 -19.39 5.60 -9.79
C PHE A 168 -19.18 6.86 -10.66
N GLY A 169 -19.73 6.83 -11.88
CA GLY A 169 -19.71 7.97 -12.79
C GLY A 169 -18.34 8.27 -13.41
N THR A 170 -17.45 7.27 -13.46
CA THR A 170 -16.17 7.41 -14.16
C THR A 170 -15.91 6.17 -15.00
N TYR A 171 -15.61 6.40 -16.28
CA TYR A 171 -15.21 5.31 -17.18
C TYR A 171 -13.75 4.96 -16.95
N ASP A 172 -13.42 3.68 -17.08
CA ASP A 172 -12.04 3.19 -16.94
C ASP A 172 -11.08 3.88 -17.93
N TRP A 173 -11.54 4.15 -19.17
CA TRP A 173 -10.70 4.81 -20.18
C TRP A 173 -10.39 6.28 -19.82
N ALA A 174 -11.16 6.90 -18.94
CA ALA A 174 -10.97 8.31 -18.56
C ALA A 174 -9.80 8.48 -17.57
N ASP A 175 -9.41 7.42 -16.87
CA ASP A 175 -8.33 7.50 -15.86
C ASP A 175 -6.97 7.33 -16.55
N ARG A 176 -6.13 8.35 -16.43
CA ARG A 176 -4.77 8.39 -16.98
C ARG A 176 -4.73 7.99 -18.47
N PRO A 177 -5.52 8.66 -19.30
CA PRO A 177 -5.49 8.36 -20.73
C PRO A 177 -4.14 8.78 -21.33
N PRO A 178 -3.73 8.13 -22.43
CA PRO A 178 -2.52 8.55 -23.13
C PRO A 178 -2.58 10.03 -23.51
N ARG A 179 -1.45 10.70 -23.42
CA ARG A 179 -1.36 12.11 -23.84
C ARG A 179 -1.36 12.24 -25.35
N GLY A 180 -1.94 13.32 -25.85
CA GLY A 180 -1.92 13.65 -27.27
C GLY A 180 -3.01 13.00 -28.11
N LEU A 181 -3.87 12.16 -27.51
CA LEU A 181 -5.01 11.56 -28.21
C LEU A 181 -6.28 12.39 -27.98
N SER A 182 -7.12 12.45 -29.01
CA SER A 182 -8.46 13.01 -28.91
C SER A 182 -9.35 12.11 -28.04
N LEU A 183 -10.46 12.65 -27.56
CA LEU A 183 -11.43 11.90 -26.77
C LEU A 183 -11.94 10.66 -27.52
N GLU A 184 -12.19 10.79 -28.84
CA GLU A 184 -12.65 9.68 -29.68
C GLU A 184 -11.61 8.57 -29.79
N GLU A 185 -10.34 8.94 -29.93
CA GLU A 185 -9.24 7.97 -29.98
C GLU A 185 -9.08 7.25 -28.63
N ILE A 186 -9.20 7.97 -27.53
CA ILE A 186 -9.13 7.39 -26.20
C ILE A 186 -10.23 6.35 -26.00
N LYS A 187 -11.47 6.68 -26.38
CA LYS A 187 -12.62 5.79 -26.25
C LYS A 187 -12.51 4.53 -27.12
N LYS A 188 -11.82 4.64 -28.25
CA LYS A 188 -11.67 3.54 -29.21
C LYS A 188 -10.45 2.68 -28.97
N GLN A 189 -9.67 2.94 -27.91
CA GLN A 189 -8.49 2.13 -27.63
C GLN A 189 -8.87 0.66 -27.44
N ARG A 190 -8.18 -0.20 -28.17
CA ARG A 190 -8.41 -1.64 -28.09
C ARG A 190 -7.96 -2.17 -26.74
N LEU A 191 -8.83 -2.89 -26.09
CA LEU A 191 -8.49 -3.64 -24.88
C LEU A 191 -7.80 -4.95 -25.27
N LEU A 192 -6.76 -5.27 -24.52
CA LEU A 192 -6.14 -6.60 -24.61
C LEU A 192 -6.90 -7.55 -23.68
N PRO A 193 -6.84 -8.85 -23.94
CA PRO A 193 -7.43 -9.82 -23.00
C PRO A 193 -6.89 -9.62 -21.57
N PRO A 194 -7.72 -9.88 -20.55
CA PRO A 194 -7.25 -9.80 -19.16
C PRO A 194 -5.96 -10.61 -18.96
N GLY A 195 -5.01 -10.04 -18.25
CA GLY A 195 -3.71 -10.64 -17.99
C GLY A 195 -2.63 -10.29 -19.01
N GLN A 196 -2.98 -9.68 -20.14
CA GLN A 196 -2.00 -9.44 -21.22
C GLN A 196 -1.33 -8.06 -21.19
N ALA A 197 -1.82 -7.13 -20.37
CA ALA A 197 -1.19 -5.82 -20.27
C ALA A 197 -1.44 -5.20 -18.90
N TYR A 198 -0.42 -4.58 -18.37
CA TYR A 198 -0.50 -3.79 -17.14
C TYR A 198 -1.01 -2.38 -17.48
N LYS A 199 -1.96 -1.90 -16.68
CA LYS A 199 -2.35 -0.47 -16.71
C LYS A 199 -2.74 -0.02 -15.30
N TYR A 200 -1.96 0.89 -14.73
CA TYR A 200 -2.27 1.52 -13.45
C TYR A 200 -3.54 2.35 -13.62
N ASN A 201 -4.61 1.99 -12.91
CA ASN A 201 -5.93 2.57 -13.16
C ASN A 201 -6.78 2.54 -11.88
N ASP A 202 -7.13 3.73 -11.37
CA ASP A 202 -7.86 3.83 -10.11
C ASP A 202 -9.34 3.42 -10.22
N VAL A 203 -9.95 3.53 -11.41
CA VAL A 203 -11.33 3.03 -11.60
C VAL A 203 -11.35 1.51 -11.40
N ARG A 204 -10.36 0.81 -11.98
CA ARG A 204 -10.22 -0.66 -11.84
C ARG A 204 -9.83 -1.06 -10.42
N VAL A 205 -9.05 -0.23 -9.73
CA VAL A 205 -8.75 -0.46 -8.30
C VAL A 205 -10.01 -0.26 -7.44
N ASN A 206 -10.81 0.74 -7.76
CA ASN A 206 -12.09 0.94 -7.08
C ASN A 206 -13.07 -0.22 -7.35
N LEU A 207 -12.98 -0.85 -8.52
CA LEU A 207 -13.73 -2.06 -8.83
C LEU A 207 -13.30 -3.22 -7.91
N LEU A 208 -12.00 -3.35 -7.61
CA LEU A 208 -11.53 -4.34 -6.63
C LEU A 208 -12.14 -4.05 -5.25
N SER A 209 -12.15 -2.78 -4.82
CA SER A 209 -12.77 -2.38 -3.55
C SER A 209 -14.26 -2.74 -3.53
N PHE A 210 -14.98 -2.41 -4.59
CA PHE A 210 -16.41 -2.73 -4.74
C PHE A 210 -16.64 -4.26 -4.71
N SER A 211 -15.79 -5.02 -5.39
CA SER A 211 -15.91 -6.49 -5.44
C SER A 211 -15.67 -7.11 -4.05
N LEU A 212 -14.66 -6.64 -3.33
CA LEU A 212 -14.40 -7.10 -1.96
C LEU A 212 -15.53 -6.72 -1.01
N LEU A 213 -16.12 -5.53 -1.18
CA LEU A 213 -17.30 -5.12 -0.40
C LEU A 213 -18.45 -6.12 -0.56
N ASN A 214 -18.67 -6.58 -1.80
CA ASN A 214 -19.70 -7.59 -2.09
C ASN A 214 -19.37 -8.95 -1.48
N VAL A 215 -18.11 -9.36 -1.50
CA VAL A 215 -17.67 -10.63 -0.91
C VAL A 215 -17.82 -10.61 0.61
N PHE A 216 -17.33 -9.57 1.28
CA PHE A 216 -17.40 -9.48 2.74
C PHE A 216 -18.82 -9.15 3.23
N ARG A 217 -19.65 -8.50 2.40
CA ARG A 217 -20.97 -7.98 2.75
C ARG A 217 -20.93 -7.13 4.02
N LYS A 218 -19.83 -6.35 4.15
CA LYS A 218 -19.49 -5.55 5.32
C LYS A 218 -18.61 -4.38 4.87
N PRO A 219 -18.77 -3.17 5.43
CA PRO A 219 -17.92 -2.03 5.04
C PRO A 219 -16.43 -2.39 5.19
N LEU A 220 -15.62 -2.16 4.14
CA LEU A 220 -14.20 -2.53 4.17
C LEU A 220 -13.40 -1.85 5.29
N PRO A 221 -13.71 -0.58 5.69
CA PRO A 221 -13.02 -0.01 6.87
C PRO A 221 -13.26 -0.82 8.15
N VAL A 222 -14.43 -1.41 8.30
CA VAL A 222 -14.74 -2.27 9.47
C VAL A 222 -13.94 -3.57 9.37
N VAL A 223 -13.89 -4.18 8.18
CA VAL A 223 -13.08 -5.39 7.93
C VAL A 223 -11.61 -5.13 8.26
N LEU A 224 -11.05 -4.01 7.75
CA LEU A 224 -9.66 -3.61 8.01
C LEU A 224 -9.43 -3.37 9.50
N LYS A 225 -10.34 -2.63 10.14
CA LYS A 225 -10.22 -2.30 11.57
C LYS A 225 -10.11 -3.56 12.42
N GLU A 226 -11.09 -4.45 12.29
CA GLU A 226 -11.22 -5.62 13.17
C GLU A 226 -10.12 -6.64 12.98
N ASN A 227 -9.67 -6.84 11.74
CA ASN A 227 -8.76 -7.93 11.42
C ASN A 227 -7.28 -7.49 11.32
N ILE A 228 -7.01 -6.21 11.09
CA ILE A 228 -5.64 -5.70 10.91
C ILE A 228 -5.31 -4.60 11.92
N MET A 229 -6.06 -3.48 11.87
CA MET A 229 -5.63 -2.25 12.57
C MET A 229 -5.71 -2.40 14.10
N ASP A 230 -6.79 -2.99 14.62
CA ASP A 230 -6.89 -3.26 16.07
C ASP A 230 -5.82 -4.28 16.53
N PRO A 231 -5.65 -5.43 15.86
CA PRO A 231 -4.59 -6.38 16.25
C PRO A 231 -3.18 -5.80 16.28
N ILE A 232 -2.83 -4.89 15.34
CA ILE A 232 -1.49 -4.27 15.34
C ILE A 232 -1.40 -3.05 16.27
N GLY A 233 -2.49 -2.71 16.96
CA GLY A 233 -2.53 -1.61 17.92
C GLY A 233 -2.54 -0.22 17.29
N ALA A 234 -3.09 -0.09 16.08
CA ALA A 234 -3.24 1.21 15.43
C ALA A 234 -4.25 2.09 16.20
N SER A 235 -4.11 3.39 16.03
CA SER A 235 -5.03 4.35 16.69
C SER A 235 -6.43 4.30 16.07
N SER A 236 -7.37 5.01 16.68
CA SER A 236 -8.72 5.16 16.15
C SER A 236 -8.86 6.39 15.24
N THR A 237 -7.74 7.04 14.88
CA THR A 237 -7.80 8.33 14.15
C THR A 237 -7.89 8.20 12.64
N TRP A 238 -7.48 7.06 12.07
CA TRP A 238 -7.51 6.86 10.63
C TRP A 238 -8.95 6.78 10.10
N ARG A 239 -9.12 7.14 8.81
CA ARG A 239 -10.42 7.10 8.12
C ARG A 239 -10.18 6.61 6.69
N TRP A 240 -11.11 5.85 6.15
CA TRP A 240 -11.05 5.36 4.77
C TRP A 240 -12.35 5.75 4.08
N TYR A 241 -12.24 6.64 3.09
CA TYR A 241 -13.39 7.23 2.42
C TYR A 241 -13.53 6.75 0.99
N GLY A 242 -14.77 6.66 0.54
CA GLY A 242 -15.13 6.55 -0.88
C GLY A 242 -15.48 7.91 -1.47
N TYR A 243 -16.46 7.90 -2.34
CA TYR A 243 -16.95 9.08 -3.07
C TYR A 243 -18.39 9.41 -2.66
N ASP A 244 -18.81 10.62 -2.95
CA ASP A 244 -20.17 11.09 -2.70
C ASP A 244 -21.22 10.19 -3.38
N ASN A 245 -20.85 9.61 -4.53
CA ASN A 245 -21.74 8.76 -5.33
C ASN A 245 -21.36 7.28 -5.28
N SER A 246 -20.60 6.83 -4.27
CA SER A 246 -20.19 5.42 -4.17
C SER A 246 -20.97 4.62 -3.11
N MET A 247 -22.21 5.02 -2.83
CA MET A 247 -23.06 4.29 -1.90
C MET A 247 -23.64 3.03 -2.57
N VAL A 248 -23.57 1.91 -1.86
CA VAL A 248 -24.04 0.58 -2.29
C VAL A 248 -24.97 0.03 -1.22
N VAL A 249 -26.05 -0.64 -1.61
CA VAL A 249 -26.96 -1.28 -0.65
C VAL A 249 -26.53 -2.73 -0.41
N LEU A 250 -26.16 -3.00 0.82
CA LEU A 250 -25.86 -4.36 1.27
C LEU A 250 -26.79 -4.72 2.42
N UNK A 251 -27.38 -5.79 2.21
CA UNK A 251 -28.17 -6.18 3.11
C UNK A 251 -29.16 -5.31 3.50
N GLY A 252 -29.71 -4.48 2.66
CA GLY A 252 -30.74 -3.47 2.95
C GLY A 252 -30.23 -2.20 3.62
N VAL A 253 -28.92 -2.10 3.83
CA VAL A 253 -28.27 -0.95 4.48
C VAL A 253 -27.38 -0.26 3.46
N SER A 254 -27.43 1.08 3.40
CA SER A 254 -26.57 1.86 2.52
C SER A 254 -25.19 1.95 3.13
N VAL A 255 -24.16 1.49 2.40
CA VAL A 255 -22.75 1.54 2.82
C VAL A 255 -21.92 2.16 1.71
N GLN A 256 -20.83 2.84 2.07
CA GLN A 256 -19.95 3.46 1.08
C GLN A 256 -18.92 2.44 0.60
N SER A 257 -18.82 2.28 -0.74
CA SER A 257 -17.66 1.61 -1.34
C SER A 257 -16.51 2.58 -1.28
N VAL A 258 -15.41 2.17 -0.64
CA VAL A 258 -14.26 3.06 -0.41
C VAL A 258 -13.38 3.19 -1.65
N SER A 259 -12.70 4.32 -1.78
CA SER A 259 -11.71 4.55 -2.84
C SER A 259 -10.43 3.78 -2.53
N GLY A 260 -9.91 3.08 -3.53
CA GLY A 260 -8.67 2.33 -3.39
C GLY A 260 -7.40 3.14 -3.59
N GLY A 261 -7.49 4.44 -3.94
CA GLY A 261 -6.27 5.17 -4.25
C GLY A 261 -6.27 6.67 -4.07
N GLY A 262 -7.40 7.31 -3.89
CA GLY A 262 -7.45 8.76 -3.69
C GLY A 262 -7.30 9.60 -4.95
N HIS A 263 -7.32 9.01 -6.14
CA HIS A 263 -7.15 9.74 -7.41
C HIS A 263 -8.23 10.82 -7.59
N PHE A 264 -9.46 10.53 -7.17
CA PHE A 264 -10.60 11.45 -7.24
C PHE A 264 -10.97 11.99 -5.84
N GLY A 265 -9.98 12.10 -4.93
CA GLY A 265 -10.24 12.33 -3.51
C GLY A 265 -10.56 11.03 -2.79
N GLY A 266 -10.89 11.10 -1.52
CA GLY A 266 -11.14 9.91 -0.70
C GLY A 266 -9.87 9.09 -0.45
N GLY A 267 -10.02 7.78 -0.28
CA GLY A 267 -8.92 6.90 0.08
C GLY A 267 -8.62 6.94 1.59
N LEU A 268 -7.46 6.44 1.96
CA LEU A 268 -7.09 6.30 3.36
C LEU A 268 -6.41 7.58 3.89
N PHE A 269 -6.91 8.06 5.02
CA PHE A 269 -6.33 9.18 5.80
C PHE A 269 -5.78 8.56 7.06
N ILE A 270 -4.48 8.71 7.29
CA ILE A 270 -3.80 8.00 8.37
C ILE A 270 -2.56 8.79 8.84
N ASN A 271 -2.17 8.62 10.09
CA ASN A 271 -0.96 9.20 10.64
C ASN A 271 0.25 8.29 10.36
N SER A 272 1.45 8.84 10.49
CA SER A 272 2.69 8.11 10.16
C SER A 272 2.96 6.96 11.13
N ILE A 273 2.56 7.08 12.39
CA ILE A 273 2.76 6.02 13.40
C ILE A 273 1.95 4.77 13.01
N ASP A 274 0.70 4.94 12.65
CA ASP A 274 -0.13 3.83 12.17
C ASP A 274 0.35 3.26 10.82
N UNK A 275 0.96 3.97 9.84
CA UNK A 275 1.45 3.61 8.71
C UNK A 275 2.55 2.80 8.91
N ALA A 276 3.39 3.18 10.07
CA ALA A 276 4.57 2.35 10.42
C ALA A 276 4.21 1.00 11.04
N ARG A 277 3.16 0.95 11.87
CA ARG A 277 2.66 -0.34 12.39
C ARG A 277 2.27 -1.28 11.24
N PHE A 278 1.61 -0.74 10.24
CA PHE A 278 1.24 -1.50 9.04
C PHE A 278 2.48 -2.02 8.32
N GLY A 279 3.48 -1.17 8.10
CA GLY A 279 4.76 -1.61 7.50
C GLY A 279 5.45 -2.70 8.32
N LEU A 280 5.44 -2.56 9.65
CA LEU A 280 6.05 -3.55 10.55
C LEU A 280 5.36 -4.92 10.44
N LEU A 281 4.04 -4.96 10.27
CA LEU A 281 3.31 -6.22 10.04
C LEU A 281 3.90 -6.98 8.84
N PHE A 282 4.19 -6.26 7.74
CA PHE A 282 4.76 -6.87 6.53
C PHE A 282 6.23 -7.26 6.73
N LEU A 283 7.01 -6.44 7.44
CA LEU A 283 8.38 -6.82 7.82
C LEU A 283 8.39 -8.10 8.70
N ARG A 284 7.35 -8.30 9.47
CA ARG A 284 7.18 -9.49 10.34
C ARG A 284 6.45 -10.63 9.62
N ASN A 285 6.42 -10.59 8.29
CA ASN A 285 5.86 -11.65 7.45
C ASN A 285 4.41 -11.98 7.85
N GLY A 286 3.62 -10.94 8.14
CA GLY A 286 2.18 -11.08 8.46
C GLY A 286 1.87 -11.48 9.90
N SER A 287 2.89 -11.65 10.73
CA SER A 287 2.70 -12.06 12.13
C SER A 287 2.78 -10.86 13.08
N TRP A 288 2.00 -10.90 14.16
CA TRP A 288 2.03 -9.87 15.20
C TRP A 288 1.87 -10.52 16.58
N LYS A 289 2.91 -10.42 17.41
CA LYS A 289 2.93 -11.00 18.77
C LYS A 289 2.53 -12.48 18.79
N GLY A 290 3.07 -13.25 17.85
CA GLY A 290 2.82 -14.68 17.74
C GLY A 290 1.50 -15.08 17.08
N LYS A 291 0.69 -14.09 16.68
CA LYS A 291 -0.56 -14.34 15.97
C LYS A 291 -0.37 -14.07 14.49
N GLU A 292 -0.76 -15.01 13.64
CA GLU A 292 -0.80 -14.79 12.18
C GLU A 292 -1.98 -13.88 11.86
N ILE A 293 -1.70 -12.71 11.28
CA ILE A 293 -2.69 -11.71 10.87
C ILE A 293 -2.95 -11.83 9.36
N ILE A 294 -1.88 -12.01 8.59
CA ILE A 294 -1.88 -12.26 7.15
C ILE A 294 -1.01 -13.49 6.93
N SER A 295 -1.44 -14.40 6.09
CA SER A 295 -0.68 -15.62 5.85
C SER A 295 0.67 -15.32 5.18
N PRO A 296 1.74 -16.05 5.52
CA PRO A 296 3.00 -15.95 4.77
C PRO A 296 2.82 -16.29 3.29
N GLU A 297 1.86 -17.15 2.96
CA GLU A 297 1.52 -17.45 1.56
C GLU A 297 1.14 -16.17 0.81
N TRP A 298 0.26 -15.34 1.40
CA TRP A 298 -0.13 -14.07 0.77
C TRP A 298 1.07 -13.13 0.63
N ILE A 299 1.88 -13.00 1.70
CA ILE A 299 3.07 -12.11 1.67
C ILE A 299 4.00 -12.52 0.50
N ASN A 300 4.22 -13.80 0.32
CA ASN A 300 5.04 -14.31 -0.79
C ASN A 300 4.40 -14.01 -2.16
N LYS A 301 3.08 -14.20 -2.27
CA LYS A 301 2.36 -13.93 -3.54
C LYS A 301 2.35 -12.46 -3.92
N MET A 302 2.17 -11.57 -2.94
CA MET A 302 2.00 -10.14 -3.24
C MET A 302 3.28 -9.47 -3.76
N ILE A 303 4.44 -10.07 -3.53
CA ILE A 303 5.73 -9.56 -4.02
C ILE A 303 6.23 -10.29 -5.27
N ILE A 304 5.40 -11.14 -5.87
CA ILE A 304 5.71 -11.71 -7.19
C ILE A 304 5.40 -10.62 -8.23
N PRO A 305 6.37 -10.29 -9.10
CA PRO A 305 6.11 -9.29 -10.15
C PRO A 305 4.94 -9.68 -11.05
N SER A 306 4.16 -8.68 -11.44
CA SER A 306 3.13 -8.84 -12.48
C SER A 306 3.78 -9.34 -13.78
N GLU A 307 3.10 -10.18 -14.50
CA GLU A 307 3.57 -10.73 -15.79
C GLU A 307 3.93 -9.62 -16.80
N ASN A 308 3.38 -8.43 -16.62
CA ASN A 308 3.53 -7.32 -17.55
C ASN A 308 4.20 -6.09 -16.92
N ASN A 309 4.69 -6.21 -15.68
CA ASN A 309 5.39 -5.12 -15.01
C ASN A 309 6.22 -5.67 -13.84
N ASP A 310 7.53 -5.79 -14.06
CA ASP A 310 8.47 -6.34 -13.08
C ASP A 310 8.54 -5.52 -11.77
N THR A 311 8.07 -4.26 -11.79
CA THR A 311 8.14 -3.38 -10.63
C THR A 311 6.89 -3.40 -9.77
N TYR A 312 5.89 -4.26 -10.08
CA TYR A 312 4.59 -4.21 -9.41
C TYR A 312 4.05 -5.61 -9.12
N GLY A 313 3.65 -5.81 -7.88
CA GLY A 313 2.97 -7.05 -7.45
C GLY A 313 1.49 -6.79 -7.14
N TYR A 314 0.96 -7.38 -6.09
CA TYR A 314 -0.44 -7.17 -5.67
C TYR A 314 -0.58 -5.86 -4.90
N MET A 315 -0.71 -4.75 -5.64
CA MET A 315 -0.89 -3.39 -5.09
C MET A 315 0.30 -2.91 -4.24
N TRP A 316 1.48 -3.49 -4.48
CA TRP A 316 2.75 -3.07 -3.90
C TRP A 316 3.77 -2.84 -5.01
N TRP A 317 4.57 -1.80 -4.88
CA TRP A 317 5.71 -1.54 -5.75
C TRP A 317 6.89 -2.39 -5.28
N LEU A 318 7.67 -2.89 -6.24
CA LEU A 318 8.81 -3.77 -6.02
C LEU A 318 10.07 -3.11 -6.56
N ASN A 319 11.18 -3.21 -5.83
CA ASN A 319 12.47 -2.68 -6.31
C ASN A 319 13.17 -3.72 -7.18
N ARG A 320 12.53 -4.14 -8.28
CA ARG A 320 12.97 -5.21 -9.20
C ARG A 320 12.86 -4.75 -10.65
N GLY A 321 13.42 -5.52 -11.57
CA GLY A 321 13.34 -5.25 -13.01
C GLY A 321 13.96 -3.90 -13.34
N ASP A 322 13.22 -3.03 -13.99
CA ASP A 322 13.58 -1.63 -14.24
C ASP A 322 13.46 -0.81 -12.96
N ARG A 323 14.02 -1.32 -11.90
CA ARG A 323 13.82 -0.77 -10.55
C ARG A 323 14.28 0.69 -10.47
N LYS A 324 13.50 1.43 -9.72
CA LYS A 324 13.68 2.86 -9.51
C LYS A 324 14.97 3.17 -8.72
N TRP A 325 15.38 2.25 -7.85
CA TRP A 325 16.52 2.46 -6.94
C TRP A 325 17.56 1.38 -7.18
N HIS A 326 18.34 1.55 -8.26
CA HIS A 326 19.26 0.51 -8.78
C HIS A 326 20.36 0.06 -7.80
N ASP A 327 20.76 0.94 -6.89
CA ASP A 327 21.82 0.63 -5.93
C ASP A 327 21.30 -0.08 -4.66
N LEU A 328 19.98 -0.34 -4.60
CA LEU A 328 19.34 -0.91 -3.42
C LEU A 328 18.82 -2.32 -3.68
N SER A 329 18.61 -3.08 -2.61
CA SER A 329 18.17 -4.48 -2.67
C SER A 329 16.86 -4.66 -3.45
N GLU A 330 16.81 -5.73 -4.25
CA GLU A 330 15.59 -6.16 -4.97
C GLU A 330 14.50 -6.70 -4.03
N ASN A 331 14.84 -6.94 -2.77
CA ASN A 331 13.86 -7.43 -1.79
C ASN A 331 13.04 -6.30 -1.15
N ILE A 332 13.36 -5.05 -1.46
CA ILE A 332 12.60 -3.89 -0.99
C ILE A 332 11.25 -3.84 -1.72
N PHE A 333 10.18 -3.67 -0.96
CA PHE A 333 8.85 -3.41 -1.51
C PHE A 333 8.18 -2.26 -0.74
N TYR A 334 7.28 -1.55 -1.42
CA TYR A 334 6.76 -0.31 -0.83
C TYR A 334 5.40 0.09 -1.38
N GLY A 335 4.61 0.74 -0.52
CA GLY A 335 3.45 1.52 -0.94
C GLY A 335 3.90 2.93 -1.29
N SER A 336 3.37 3.48 -2.39
CA SER A 336 3.70 4.82 -2.87
C SER A 336 2.42 5.60 -3.18
N GLY A 337 2.35 6.85 -2.75
CA GLY A 337 1.20 7.72 -2.98
C GLY A 337 1.60 9.11 -3.47
N PHE A 338 0.69 9.73 -4.22
CA PHE A 338 0.85 11.07 -4.77
C PHE A 338 1.33 12.04 -3.68
N GLY A 339 2.23 12.96 -4.07
CA GLY A 339 2.79 13.96 -3.15
C GLY A 339 3.96 13.43 -2.32
N GLY A 340 4.44 12.22 -2.61
CA GLY A 340 5.60 11.66 -1.90
C GLY A 340 5.26 11.01 -0.58
N ASN A 341 4.22 10.18 -0.58
CA ASN A 341 3.79 9.40 0.58
C ASN A 341 4.25 7.96 0.42
N TYR A 342 4.99 7.44 1.39
CA TYR A 342 5.60 6.11 1.29
C TYR A 342 5.50 5.33 2.60
N VAL A 343 5.33 4.01 2.46
CA VAL A 343 5.65 3.01 3.48
C VAL A 343 6.57 1.99 2.80
N ILE A 344 7.80 1.88 3.28
CA ILE A 344 8.86 1.10 2.63
C ILE A 344 9.32 0.01 3.60
N VAL A 345 9.37 -1.22 3.12
CA VAL A 345 9.85 -2.38 3.89
C VAL A 345 11.18 -2.82 3.30
N VAL A 346 12.22 -2.88 4.14
CA VAL A 346 13.59 -3.27 3.76
C VAL A 346 13.96 -4.51 4.59
N PRO A 347 13.60 -5.71 4.12
CA PRO A 347 13.75 -6.92 4.93
C PRO A 347 15.19 -7.22 5.38
N GLU A 348 16.15 -7.04 4.48
CA GLU A 348 17.57 -7.36 4.74
C GLU A 348 18.16 -6.57 5.91
N HIS A 349 17.60 -5.40 6.17
CA HIS A 349 18.09 -4.51 7.24
C HIS A 349 17.10 -4.43 8.41
N GLU A 350 16.05 -5.24 8.44
CA GLU A 350 15.02 -5.17 9.48
C GLU A 350 14.51 -3.73 9.66
N LEU A 351 14.25 -3.03 8.51
CA LEU A 351 13.82 -1.62 8.52
C LEU A 351 12.40 -1.46 7.96
N VAL A 352 11.66 -0.53 8.56
CA VAL A 352 10.48 0.09 7.96
C VAL A 352 10.71 1.60 7.95
N ILE A 353 10.44 2.22 6.82
CA ILE A 353 10.57 3.68 6.66
C ILE A 353 9.19 4.20 6.23
N VAL A 354 8.67 5.17 6.97
CA VAL A 354 7.49 5.95 6.55
C VAL A 354 7.98 7.35 6.25
N ALA A 355 7.72 7.83 5.04
CA ALA A 355 8.04 9.20 4.65
C ALA A 355 6.79 9.84 4.03
N ARG A 356 6.44 11.01 4.51
CA ARG A 356 5.27 11.75 4.06
C ARG A 356 5.72 13.09 3.48
N TRP A 357 5.22 13.38 2.30
CA TRP A 357 5.44 14.67 1.61
C TRP A 357 6.92 14.92 1.30
N ILE A 358 7.65 13.86 0.92
CA ILE A 358 9.02 13.98 0.41
C ILE A 358 8.97 14.08 -1.13
N ASP A 359 9.90 14.82 -1.72
CA ASP A 359 10.05 14.86 -3.17
C ASP A 359 10.27 13.43 -3.68
N SER A 360 9.39 12.96 -4.56
CA SER A 360 9.42 11.59 -5.07
C SER A 360 10.68 11.28 -5.87
N SER A 361 11.35 12.29 -6.43
CA SER A 361 12.64 12.08 -7.11
C SER A 361 13.79 11.82 -6.13
N LYS A 362 13.60 12.11 -4.84
CA LYS A 362 14.61 12.02 -3.78
C LYS A 362 14.41 10.81 -2.86
N ILE A 363 13.34 10.05 -3.03
CA ILE A 363 13.03 8.96 -2.08
C ILE A 363 14.10 7.87 -2.11
N GLY A 364 14.62 7.52 -3.29
CA GLY A 364 15.69 6.50 -3.40
C GLY A 364 16.96 6.93 -2.68
N ASP A 365 17.36 8.19 -2.86
CA ASP A 365 18.54 8.75 -2.16
C ASP A 365 18.34 8.74 -0.65
N PHE A 366 17.13 9.09 -0.20
CA PHE A 366 16.78 9.05 1.23
C PHE A 366 16.91 7.64 1.80
N VAL A 367 16.30 6.64 1.13
CA VAL A 367 16.36 5.24 1.57
C VAL A 367 17.81 4.76 1.61
N LYS A 368 18.62 5.12 0.58
CA LYS A 368 20.04 4.79 0.52
C LYS A 368 20.78 5.36 1.74
N LYS A 369 20.56 6.63 2.07
CA LYS A 369 21.19 7.28 3.24
C LYS A 369 20.83 6.56 4.55
N VAL A 370 19.56 6.15 4.70
CA VAL A 370 19.14 5.39 5.89
C VAL A 370 19.90 4.04 5.96
N ILE A 371 20.01 3.34 4.83
CA ILE A 371 20.73 2.05 4.77
C ILE A 371 22.22 2.25 5.05
N GLU A 372 22.84 3.29 4.51
CA GLU A 372 24.27 3.61 4.74
C GLU A 372 24.56 4.02 6.18
N ALA A 373 23.54 4.29 7.00
CA ALA A 373 23.76 4.53 8.43
C ALA A 373 24.10 3.22 9.19
N HIS A 374 23.94 2.04 8.59
CA HIS A 374 24.40 0.78 9.21
C HIS A 374 25.91 0.79 9.36
N LYS A 375 26.42 0.28 10.54
CA LYS A 375 27.84 0.15 10.87
C LYS A 375 28.42 -1.14 10.27
#